data_d75c95a69aadcb6a721d456bb48a2efc
#
_entry.id   d75c95a69aadcb6a721d456bb48a2efc
#
_cell.length_a   1.000
_cell.length_b   1.000
_cell.length_c   1.000
_cell.angle_alpha   90.00
_cell.angle_beta   90.00
_cell.angle_gamma   90.00
#
_symmetry.space_group_name_H-M   'P 1'
#
loop_
_entity.id
_entity.type
_entity.pdbx_description
1 polymer ?
#
loop_
_entity_poly.entity_id
_entity_poly.type
_entity_poly.pdbx_seq_one_letter_code
_entity_poly.pdbx_strand_id
1 'polypeptide(L)'
;MQLFVRALKEEVTRLDRNGVRLRVVGDLTRFDPDLQALIRSSEQRTAANNRLILTVAANYGGRWDMLQAVNKMLLGDPEKRVPWTENDLTPYLSMSYAPEPDLFIRTGGEQRISNFLLWQLAYSELYFTDVLWPEFDEAAFDGALTWYRQRERRFGRTSEQLEAGAPTVLPQGCV
;
A
#
# COMPACT_ATOMS: atom_id res chain seq x y z
N MET A 1 4.02 -22.17 1.71
CA MET A 1 5.17 -21.68 2.49
C MET A 1 6.51 -21.86 1.77
N GLN A 2 6.89 -23.07 1.32
CA GLN A 2 8.17 -23.31 0.62
C GLN A 2 8.40 -22.43 -0.61
N LEU A 3 7.36 -22.18 -1.41
CA LEU A 3 7.41 -21.26 -2.56
C LEU A 3 7.76 -19.82 -2.16
N PHE A 4 7.18 -19.31 -1.07
CA PHE A 4 7.47 -17.96 -0.59
C PHE A 4 8.92 -17.83 -0.09
N VAL A 5 9.39 -18.83 0.68
CA VAL A 5 10.80 -18.89 1.14
C VAL A 5 11.77 -18.90 -0.05
N ARG A 6 11.48 -19.72 -1.06
CA ARG A 6 12.30 -19.80 -2.28
C ARG A 6 12.30 -18.50 -3.05
N ALA A 7 11.11 -17.93 -3.33
CA ALA A 7 10.97 -16.66 -4.02
C ALA A 7 11.73 -15.54 -3.29
N LEU A 8 11.61 -15.47 -1.96
CA LEU A 8 12.30 -14.46 -1.18
C LEU A 8 13.83 -14.60 -1.27
N LYS A 9 14.37 -15.83 -1.21
CA LYS A 9 15.82 -16.07 -1.35
C LYS A 9 16.34 -15.72 -2.74
N GLU A 10 15.60 -16.07 -3.79
CA GLU A 10 16.00 -15.85 -5.18
C GLU A 10 15.87 -14.37 -5.57
N GLU A 11 14.80 -13.71 -5.16
CA GLU A 11 14.46 -12.37 -5.63
C GLU A 11 15.11 -11.23 -4.82
N VAL A 12 15.46 -11.44 -3.54
CA VAL A 12 16.00 -10.35 -2.71
C VAL A 12 17.27 -9.72 -3.30
N THR A 13 18.12 -10.53 -3.94
CA THR A 13 19.34 -10.04 -4.60
C THR A 13 19.02 -9.19 -5.83
N ARG A 14 17.97 -9.54 -6.58
CA ARG A 14 17.49 -8.78 -7.74
C ARG A 14 16.84 -7.47 -7.30
N LEU A 15 16.02 -7.50 -6.25
CA LEU A 15 15.42 -6.31 -5.67
C LEU A 15 16.49 -5.32 -5.22
N ASP A 16 17.50 -5.80 -4.50
CA ASP A 16 18.62 -4.99 -4.01
C ASP A 16 19.38 -4.31 -5.15
N ARG A 17 19.76 -5.06 -6.18
CA ARG A 17 20.47 -4.52 -7.38
C ARG A 17 19.64 -3.46 -8.12
N ASN A 18 18.31 -3.58 -8.10
CA ASN A 18 17.41 -2.65 -8.77
C ASN A 18 17.01 -1.45 -7.90
N GLY A 19 17.58 -1.30 -6.71
CA GLY A 19 17.28 -0.21 -5.78
C GLY A 19 15.88 -0.30 -5.17
N VAL A 20 15.30 -1.52 -5.12
CA VAL A 20 13.97 -1.77 -4.55
C VAL A 20 14.09 -2.12 -3.08
N ARG A 21 13.40 -1.38 -2.21
CA ARG A 21 13.29 -1.66 -0.78
C ARG A 21 12.15 -2.64 -0.54
N LEU A 22 12.45 -3.79 0.06
CA LEU A 22 11.44 -4.78 0.45
C LEU A 22 10.86 -4.44 1.82
N ARG A 23 9.55 -4.60 1.95
CA ARG A 23 8.80 -4.60 3.21
C ARG A 23 7.86 -5.79 3.23
N VAL A 24 7.70 -6.42 4.39
CA VAL A 24 6.72 -7.49 4.59
C VAL A 24 5.82 -7.11 5.76
N VAL A 25 4.52 -7.04 5.53
CA VAL A 25 3.53 -6.64 6.52
C VAL A 25 2.51 -7.74 6.78
N GLY A 26 1.97 -7.81 8.00
CA GLY A 26 1.00 -8.80 8.43
C GLY A 26 1.38 -9.44 9.78
N ASP A 27 0.62 -10.43 10.21
CA ASP A 27 0.92 -11.18 11.44
C ASP A 27 2.02 -12.23 11.17
N LEU A 28 3.26 -11.76 11.23
CA LEU A 28 4.44 -12.61 10.99
C LEU A 28 4.73 -13.57 12.14
N THR A 29 4.11 -13.41 13.30
CA THR A 29 4.34 -14.27 14.48
C THR A 29 3.90 -15.72 14.26
N ARG A 30 3.00 -15.93 13.28
CA ARG A 30 2.51 -17.26 12.90
C ARG A 30 3.43 -18.02 11.94
N PHE A 31 4.48 -17.38 11.45
CA PHE A 31 5.48 -18.05 10.62
C PHE A 31 6.54 -18.72 11.50
N ASP A 32 7.16 -19.76 10.96
CA ASP A 32 8.28 -20.39 11.64
C ASP A 32 9.46 -19.41 11.83
N PRO A 33 10.30 -19.63 12.86
CA PRO A 33 11.39 -18.71 13.18
C PRO A 33 12.39 -18.48 12.05
N ASP A 34 12.64 -19.49 11.20
CA ASP A 34 13.58 -19.41 10.09
C ASP A 34 13.03 -18.46 8.99
N LEU A 35 11.72 -18.55 8.70
CA LEU A 35 11.09 -17.64 7.77
C LEU A 35 11.05 -16.21 8.30
N GLN A 36 10.77 -16.04 9.59
CA GLN A 36 10.81 -14.71 10.20
C GLN A 36 12.23 -14.11 10.14
N ALA A 37 13.27 -14.91 10.38
CA ALA A 37 14.66 -14.47 10.27
C ALA A 37 15.03 -14.10 8.83
N LEU A 38 14.59 -14.90 7.85
CA LEU A 38 14.79 -14.63 6.42
C LEU A 38 14.11 -13.33 5.99
N ILE A 39 12.87 -13.06 6.43
CA ILE A 39 12.15 -11.81 6.16
C ILE A 39 12.96 -10.64 6.70
N ARG A 40 13.33 -10.67 7.98
CA ARG A 40 14.12 -9.60 8.62
C ARG A 40 15.44 -9.32 7.90
N SER A 41 16.19 -10.36 7.53
CA SER A 41 17.47 -10.21 6.83
C SER A 41 17.28 -9.64 5.42
N SER A 42 16.19 -10.01 4.73
CA SER A 42 15.85 -9.50 3.39
C SER A 42 15.45 -8.02 3.42
N GLU A 43 14.65 -7.61 4.41
CA GLU A 43 14.29 -6.21 4.63
C GLU A 43 15.53 -5.37 4.98
N GLN A 44 16.38 -5.87 5.88
CA GLN A 44 17.61 -5.20 6.28
C GLN A 44 18.57 -5.01 5.10
N ARG A 45 18.75 -6.02 4.27
CA ARG A 45 19.59 -5.97 3.08
C ARG A 45 19.17 -4.87 2.10
N THR A 46 17.87 -4.67 1.93
CA THR A 46 17.30 -3.69 0.99
C THR A 46 16.94 -2.35 1.65
N ALA A 47 17.26 -2.17 2.93
CA ALA A 47 16.80 -1.01 3.72
C ALA A 47 17.27 0.35 3.21
N ALA A 48 18.46 0.41 2.59
CA ALA A 48 19.03 1.64 2.04
C ALA A 48 18.48 2.02 0.65
N ASN A 49 17.72 1.12 0.01
CA ASN A 49 17.16 1.36 -1.32
C ASN A 49 16.00 2.36 -1.26
N ASN A 50 15.91 3.23 -2.27
CA ASN A 50 14.95 4.33 -2.30
C ASN A 50 14.26 4.55 -3.65
N ARG A 51 14.55 3.71 -4.67
CA ARG A 51 13.93 3.84 -6.00
C ARG A 51 12.45 3.41 -6.01
N LEU A 52 12.13 2.34 -5.28
CA LEU A 52 10.78 1.78 -5.15
C LEU A 52 10.67 1.06 -3.81
N ILE A 53 9.51 1.12 -3.18
CA ILE A 53 9.18 0.28 -2.03
C ILE A 53 8.21 -0.81 -2.50
N LEU A 54 8.64 -2.06 -2.41
CA LEU A 54 7.79 -3.23 -2.63
C LEU A 54 7.31 -3.75 -1.28
N THR A 55 6.01 -3.67 -1.04
CA THR A 55 5.40 -4.24 0.18
C THR A 55 4.66 -5.53 -0.15
N VAL A 56 5.00 -6.59 0.56
CA VAL A 56 4.32 -7.90 0.48
C VAL A 56 3.45 -8.07 1.72
N ALA A 57 2.14 -8.16 1.53
CA ALA A 57 1.20 -8.47 2.60
C ALA A 57 1.13 -9.99 2.80
N ALA A 58 1.74 -10.49 3.89
CA ALA A 58 1.84 -11.91 4.21
C ALA A 58 1.10 -12.20 5.52
N ASN A 59 0.14 -13.14 5.50
CA ASN A 59 -0.76 -13.39 6.64
C ASN A 59 -1.41 -12.08 7.16
N TYR A 60 -1.85 -11.25 6.21
CA TYR A 60 -2.41 -9.93 6.44
C TYR A 60 -3.94 -9.93 6.30
N GLY A 61 -4.60 -9.12 7.08
CA GLY A 61 -6.01 -8.78 6.91
C GLY A 61 -6.30 -7.38 7.45
N GLY A 62 -7.07 -6.58 6.70
CA GLY A 62 -7.36 -5.19 7.07
C GLY A 62 -8.01 -5.05 8.44
N ARG A 63 -8.93 -5.97 8.80
CA ARG A 63 -9.54 -6.00 10.16
C ARG A 63 -8.51 -6.27 11.24
N TRP A 64 -7.59 -7.20 10.99
CA TRP A 64 -6.48 -7.49 11.90
C TRP A 64 -5.56 -6.26 12.03
N ASP A 65 -5.24 -5.61 10.92
CA ASP A 65 -4.36 -4.42 10.91
C ASP A 65 -4.96 -3.28 11.75
N MET A 66 -6.24 -3.01 11.59
CA MET A 66 -6.95 -2.01 12.40
C MET A 66 -6.93 -2.37 13.89
N LEU A 67 -7.25 -3.62 14.25
CA LEU A 67 -7.29 -4.05 15.65
C LEU A 67 -5.90 -4.04 16.30
N GLN A 68 -4.85 -4.48 15.61
CA GLN A 68 -3.49 -4.42 16.14
C GLN A 68 -3.01 -2.96 16.30
N ALA A 69 -3.40 -2.06 15.36
CA ALA A 69 -3.10 -0.64 15.46
C ALA A 69 -3.78 0.02 16.66
N VAL A 70 -5.08 -0.25 16.87
CA VAL A 70 -5.82 0.21 18.06
C VAL A 70 -5.17 -0.26 19.35
N ASN A 71 -4.82 -1.55 19.43
CA ASN A 71 -4.16 -2.09 20.63
C ASN A 71 -2.81 -1.41 20.89
N LYS A 72 -1.97 -1.22 19.86
CA LYS A 72 -0.69 -0.53 20.01
C LYS A 72 -0.87 0.94 20.43
N MET A 73 -1.83 1.63 19.83
CA MET A 73 -2.16 3.02 20.14
C MET A 73 -2.55 3.16 21.61
N LEU A 74 -3.47 2.31 22.10
CA LEU A 74 -3.94 2.34 23.50
C LEU A 74 -2.81 2.01 24.48
N LEU A 75 -1.93 1.08 24.14
CA LEU A 75 -0.75 0.74 24.97
C LEU A 75 0.31 1.84 24.95
N GLY A 76 0.40 2.60 23.87
CA GLY A 76 1.37 3.69 23.71
C GLY A 76 1.03 4.93 24.53
N ASP A 77 -0.25 5.17 24.79
CA ASP A 77 -0.72 6.30 25.62
C ASP A 77 -1.94 5.89 26.46
N PRO A 78 -1.73 5.11 27.54
CA PRO A 78 -2.81 4.59 28.38
C PRO A 78 -3.50 5.67 29.21
N GLU A 79 -2.90 6.83 29.37
CA GLU A 79 -3.44 7.95 30.16
C GLU A 79 -4.28 8.95 29.36
N LYS A 80 -4.33 8.82 28.03
CA LYS A 80 -5.11 9.71 27.17
C LYS A 80 -6.61 9.62 27.51
N ARG A 81 -7.19 10.76 27.87
CA ARG A 81 -8.62 10.90 28.28
C ARG A 81 -9.48 11.66 27.28
N VAL A 82 -8.87 12.17 26.19
CA VAL A 82 -9.59 12.83 25.10
C VAL A 82 -9.95 11.83 24.00
N PRO A 83 -10.94 12.10 23.15
CA PRO A 83 -11.27 11.22 22.05
C PRO A 83 -10.06 10.97 21.13
N TRP A 84 -9.94 9.72 20.65
CA TRP A 84 -8.95 9.33 19.66
C TRP A 84 -9.40 9.78 18.26
N THR A 85 -8.44 10.15 17.41
CA THR A 85 -8.66 10.62 16.05
C THR A 85 -8.00 9.69 15.04
N GLU A 86 -8.29 9.88 13.76
CA GLU A 86 -7.62 9.17 12.66
C GLU A 86 -6.10 9.38 12.67
N ASN A 87 -5.67 10.60 13.00
CA ASN A 87 -4.25 10.96 13.11
C ASN A 87 -3.53 10.22 14.24
N ASP A 88 -4.24 9.85 15.30
CA ASP A 88 -3.69 9.06 16.39
C ASP A 88 -3.52 7.58 16.00
N LEU A 89 -4.41 7.04 15.16
CA LEU A 89 -4.42 5.62 14.74
C LEU A 89 -3.47 5.34 13.58
N THR A 90 -3.45 6.22 12.59
CA THR A 90 -2.70 6.02 11.32
C THR A 90 -1.22 5.62 11.52
N PRO A 91 -0.46 6.20 12.49
CA PRO A 91 0.94 5.81 12.71
C PRO A 91 1.16 4.36 13.13
N TYR A 92 0.14 3.69 13.64
CA TYR A 92 0.21 2.29 14.13
C TYR A 92 -0.23 1.26 13.08
N LEU A 93 -0.79 1.69 11.95
CA LEU A 93 -1.13 0.81 10.85
C LEU A 93 0.12 0.22 10.20
N SER A 94 0.02 -0.98 9.65
CA SER A 94 1.17 -1.73 9.11
C SER A 94 1.86 -1.02 7.94
N MET A 95 1.15 -0.14 7.20
CA MET A 95 1.68 0.63 6.07
C MET A 95 1.85 2.13 6.37
N SER A 96 1.96 2.54 7.62
CA SER A 96 2.11 3.95 8.03
C SER A 96 3.33 4.67 7.44
N TYR A 97 4.30 3.94 6.90
CA TYR A 97 5.48 4.48 6.23
C TYR A 97 5.25 4.88 4.75
N ALA A 98 4.11 4.53 4.20
CA ALA A 98 3.74 4.78 2.80
C ALA A 98 2.51 5.70 2.73
N PRO A 99 2.34 6.48 1.65
CA PRO A 99 1.09 7.17 1.41
C PRO A 99 -0.06 6.18 1.18
N GLU A 100 -1.29 6.65 1.33
CA GLU A 100 -2.45 5.85 0.95
C GLU A 100 -2.39 5.51 -0.55
N PRO A 101 -2.83 4.30 -0.95
CA PRO A 101 -2.79 3.88 -2.32
C PRO A 101 -3.69 4.74 -3.21
N ASP A 102 -3.19 5.19 -4.34
CA ASP A 102 -3.98 5.88 -5.34
C ASP A 102 -4.82 4.92 -6.19
N LEU A 103 -4.28 3.75 -6.48
CA LEU A 103 -4.88 2.74 -7.34
C LEU A 103 -4.82 1.36 -6.69
N PHE A 104 -5.97 0.71 -6.59
CA PHE A 104 -6.10 -0.70 -6.25
C PHE A 104 -6.42 -1.49 -7.52
N ILE A 105 -5.64 -2.53 -7.80
CA ILE A 105 -5.89 -3.44 -8.93
C ILE A 105 -6.22 -4.82 -8.38
N ARG A 106 -7.36 -5.38 -8.80
CA ARG A 106 -7.72 -6.76 -8.51
C ARG A 106 -7.96 -7.54 -9.78
N THR A 107 -7.21 -8.61 -9.95
CA THR A 107 -7.30 -9.56 -11.06
C THR A 107 -8.24 -10.72 -10.72
N GLY A 108 -8.66 -11.49 -11.74
CA GLY A 108 -9.43 -12.71 -11.56
C GLY A 108 -10.94 -12.54 -11.44
N GLY A 109 -11.51 -11.42 -11.93
CA GLY A 109 -12.95 -11.20 -12.09
C GLY A 109 -13.73 -10.85 -10.83
N GLU A 110 -13.10 -10.90 -9.66
CA GLU A 110 -13.76 -10.61 -8.39
C GLU A 110 -13.82 -9.11 -8.11
N GLN A 111 -15.01 -8.56 -7.88
CA GLN A 111 -15.24 -7.13 -7.64
C GLN A 111 -15.45 -6.81 -6.15
N ARG A 112 -14.47 -7.11 -5.33
CA ARG A 112 -14.47 -6.86 -3.88
C ARG A 112 -13.06 -6.70 -3.32
N ILE A 113 -12.90 -6.00 -2.20
CA ILE A 113 -11.60 -5.75 -1.53
C ILE A 113 -11.14 -6.96 -0.71
N SER A 114 -12.05 -7.80 -0.25
CA SER A 114 -11.80 -9.04 0.52
C SER A 114 -10.88 -8.86 1.73
N ASN A 115 -11.17 -7.91 2.60
CA ASN A 115 -10.42 -7.68 3.83
C ASN A 115 -8.94 -7.27 3.59
N PHE A 116 -8.64 -6.59 2.48
CA PHE A 116 -7.32 -6.05 2.18
C PHE A 116 -7.31 -4.53 2.33
N LEU A 117 -6.35 -3.96 3.07
CA LEU A 117 -6.08 -2.52 3.26
C LEU A 117 -7.34 -1.67 3.51
N LEU A 118 -8.26 -2.12 4.38
CA LEU A 118 -9.59 -1.51 4.57
C LEU A 118 -9.52 -0.01 4.91
N TRP A 119 -8.57 0.40 5.74
CA TRP A 119 -8.38 1.80 6.13
C TRP A 119 -7.79 2.60 4.98
N GLN A 120 -6.73 2.10 4.39
CA GLN A 120 -5.91 2.82 3.43
C GLN A 120 -6.57 2.98 2.05
N LEU A 121 -7.56 2.13 1.70
CA LEU A 121 -8.26 2.19 0.41
C LEU A 121 -9.47 3.13 0.41
N ALA A 122 -9.69 3.91 1.47
CA ALA A 122 -10.87 4.76 1.62
C ALA A 122 -11.07 5.75 0.45
N TYR A 123 -9.98 6.22 -0.15
CA TYR A 123 -9.99 7.17 -1.28
C TYR A 123 -9.28 6.64 -2.52
N SER A 124 -9.00 5.33 -2.58
CA SER A 124 -8.34 4.70 -3.71
C SER A 124 -9.31 4.49 -4.88
N GLU A 125 -8.81 4.64 -6.10
CA GLU A 125 -9.52 4.17 -7.29
C GLU A 125 -9.44 2.64 -7.38
N LEU A 126 -10.57 1.97 -7.62
CA LEU A 126 -10.66 0.51 -7.61
C LEU A 126 -10.82 -0.01 -9.05
N TYR A 127 -9.77 -0.64 -9.56
CA TYR A 127 -9.76 -1.28 -10.88
C TYR A 127 -9.91 -2.78 -10.75
N PHE A 128 -10.92 -3.35 -11.39
CA PHE A 128 -11.19 -4.79 -11.42
C PHE A 128 -11.03 -5.32 -12.84
N THR A 129 -10.40 -6.48 -13.01
CA THR A 129 -10.19 -7.11 -14.31
C THR A 129 -10.38 -8.63 -14.22
N ASP A 130 -10.91 -9.22 -15.30
CA ASP A 130 -11.09 -10.67 -15.43
C ASP A 130 -9.77 -11.40 -15.71
N VAL A 131 -8.73 -10.68 -16.12
CA VAL A 131 -7.41 -11.24 -16.38
C VAL A 131 -6.88 -11.95 -15.13
N LEU A 132 -6.41 -13.18 -15.26
CA LEU A 132 -5.83 -13.94 -14.16
C LEU A 132 -4.41 -13.43 -13.87
N TRP A 133 -3.97 -13.56 -12.61
CA TRP A 133 -2.66 -13.05 -12.19
C TRP A 133 -1.48 -13.50 -13.05
N PRO A 134 -1.37 -14.76 -13.50
CA PRO A 134 -0.27 -15.18 -14.37
C PRO A 134 -0.27 -14.53 -15.76
N GLU A 135 -1.43 -14.03 -16.21
CA GLU A 135 -1.64 -13.39 -17.52
C GLU A 135 -1.64 -11.85 -17.42
N PHE A 136 -1.57 -11.31 -16.20
CA PHE A 136 -1.54 -9.87 -15.96
C PHE A 136 -0.14 -9.33 -16.26
N ASP A 137 0.08 -9.03 -17.54
CA ASP A 137 1.34 -8.56 -18.11
C ASP A 137 1.47 -7.02 -18.09
N GLU A 138 2.53 -6.50 -18.73
CA GLU A 138 2.79 -5.07 -18.86
C GLU A 138 1.64 -4.35 -19.58
N ALA A 139 1.09 -4.94 -20.64
CA ALA A 139 -0.02 -4.35 -21.41
C ALA A 139 -1.29 -4.24 -20.56
N ALA A 140 -1.61 -5.26 -19.76
CA ALA A 140 -2.73 -5.24 -18.83
C ALA A 140 -2.51 -4.19 -17.72
N PHE A 141 -1.29 -4.03 -17.24
CA PHE A 141 -0.93 -3.00 -16.25
C PHE A 141 -1.04 -1.58 -16.85
N ASP A 142 -0.55 -1.35 -18.07
CA ASP A 142 -0.69 -0.07 -18.78
C ASP A 142 -2.15 0.28 -19.04
N GLY A 143 -2.99 -0.73 -19.30
CA GLY A 143 -4.44 -0.57 -19.38
C GLY A 143 -5.04 -0.03 -18.09
N ALA A 144 -4.66 -0.59 -16.93
CA ALA A 144 -5.09 -0.12 -15.62
C ALA A 144 -4.61 1.31 -15.33
N LEU A 145 -3.38 1.66 -15.70
CA LEU A 145 -2.84 3.02 -15.55
C LEU A 145 -3.56 4.02 -16.46
N THR A 146 -3.90 3.61 -17.69
CA THR A 146 -4.67 4.44 -18.63
C THR A 146 -6.06 4.70 -18.09
N TRP A 147 -6.74 3.66 -17.59
CA TRP A 147 -8.02 3.80 -16.91
C TRP A 147 -7.94 4.75 -15.72
N TYR A 148 -6.92 4.61 -14.87
CA TYR A 148 -6.70 5.48 -13.70
C TYR A 148 -6.52 6.96 -14.11
N ARG A 149 -5.76 7.26 -15.17
CA ARG A 149 -5.53 8.62 -15.66
C ARG A 149 -6.81 9.33 -16.13
N GLN A 150 -7.83 8.56 -16.48
CA GLN A 150 -9.13 9.09 -16.92
C GLN A 150 -10.07 9.38 -15.74
N ARG A 151 -9.66 9.05 -14.51
CA ARG A 151 -10.51 9.28 -13.33
C ARG A 151 -10.31 10.71 -12.81
N GLU A 152 -11.44 11.37 -12.53
CA GLU A 152 -11.47 12.65 -11.84
C GLU A 152 -11.47 12.41 -10.33
N ARG A 153 -10.37 12.73 -9.64
CA ARG A 153 -10.25 12.58 -8.20
C ARG A 153 -10.87 13.77 -7.48
N ARG A 154 -12.06 13.59 -6.95
CA ARG A 154 -12.86 14.68 -6.36
C ARG A 154 -12.64 14.85 -4.85
N PHE A 155 -12.15 13.84 -4.14
CA PHE A 155 -11.94 13.88 -2.67
C PHE A 155 -13.15 14.46 -1.91
N GLY A 156 -14.37 14.06 -2.30
CA GLY A 156 -15.61 14.56 -1.72
C GLY A 156 -16.05 15.95 -2.21
N ARG A 157 -15.37 16.54 -3.21
CA ARG A 157 -15.75 17.82 -3.84
C ARG A 157 -16.54 17.61 -5.14
N THR A 158 -17.24 18.65 -5.61
CA THR A 158 -17.82 18.64 -6.96
C THR A 158 -16.77 19.02 -8.00
N SER A 159 -16.99 18.68 -9.30
CA SER A 159 -16.09 19.05 -10.39
C SER A 159 -15.88 20.57 -10.44
N GLU A 160 -16.95 21.35 -10.26
CA GLU A 160 -16.90 22.83 -10.22
C GLU A 160 -16.02 23.37 -9.07
N GLN A 161 -16.02 22.70 -7.91
CA GLN A 161 -15.17 23.07 -6.79
C GLN A 161 -13.68 22.75 -7.02
N LEU A 162 -13.37 21.79 -7.86
CA LEU A 162 -11.99 21.49 -8.26
C LEU A 162 -11.48 22.54 -9.26
N GLU A 163 -12.29 22.94 -10.22
CA GLU A 163 -11.95 23.98 -11.19
C GLU A 163 -11.75 25.35 -10.52
N ALA A 164 -12.59 25.70 -9.54
CA ALA A 164 -12.48 26.96 -8.78
C ALA A 164 -11.24 27.02 -7.85
N GLY A 165 -10.65 25.87 -7.51
CA GLY A 165 -9.47 25.75 -6.65
C GLY A 165 -8.13 25.61 -7.39
N ALA A 166 -8.12 25.56 -8.72
CA ALA A 166 -6.90 25.53 -9.52
C ALA A 166 -6.18 26.89 -9.41
N PRO A 167 -4.88 26.94 -9.05
CA PRO A 167 -4.14 28.20 -9.05
C PRO A 167 -4.13 28.76 -10.48
N THR A 168 -4.67 29.95 -10.65
CA THR A 168 -4.58 30.70 -11.91
C THR A 168 -3.09 30.97 -12.18
N VAL A 169 -2.48 30.18 -13.03
CA VAL A 169 -1.14 30.48 -13.57
C VAL A 169 -1.31 31.71 -14.44
N LEU A 170 -0.98 32.89 -13.89
CA LEU A 170 -0.86 34.09 -14.68
C LEU A 170 0.26 33.89 -15.71
N PRO A 171 0.04 34.17 -16.99
CA PRO A 171 1.11 34.16 -17.98
C PRO A 171 2.12 35.24 -17.58
N GLN A 172 3.34 34.84 -17.27
CA GLN A 172 4.44 35.78 -17.12
C GLN A 172 4.68 36.44 -18.48
N GLY A 173 4.34 37.72 -18.55
CA GLY A 173 4.54 38.54 -19.71
C GLY A 173 6.02 38.63 -20.07
N CYS A 174 6.31 38.53 -21.34
CA CYS A 174 7.55 38.94 -21.98
C CYS A 174 7.85 40.41 -21.64
N VAL A 175 9.02 40.65 -21.10
CA VAL A 175 9.86 41.83 -21.38
C VAL A 175 11.28 41.34 -21.54
#